data_aaf344fa8d0fa8d8a65f66e5379fde11
#
_entry.id   aaf344fa8d0fa8d8a65f66e5379fde11
#
_cell.length_a   1.000
_cell.length_b   1.000
_cell.length_c   1.000
_cell.angle_alpha   90.00
_cell.angle_beta   90.00
_cell.angle_gamma   90.00
#
_symmetry.space_group_name_H-M   'P 1'
#
loop_
_entity.id
_entity.type
_entity.pdbx_description
1 polymer ?
#
loop_
_entity_poly.entity_id
_entity_poly.type
_entity_poly.pdbx_seq_one_letter_code
_entity_poly.pdbx_strand_id
1 'polypeptide(L)'
;MQKSNNITVLGVSGYARCGKNTFVEIAKNILTKNNYTVIELAFANKLKSEVQEMLRKSGFSLDVLHLSADEKERVRPLFVFWGCQRRFESEGGLYWVNRVDDQLQDIINDAQIGGMSTDRMIALVSDVRFPNEAKWVHDKWDGQVIHLKKWQSEWRKGGQDGSDEFLVKVYDSAPNEEEAKQDPLVEVTADVKTEWEGKGKATAAIASAEVSLQKVVLDALNSTKFFKHQSIGTLTL
;
A
#
# COMPACT_ATOMS: atom_id res chain seq x y z
N MET A 1 -5.20 -26.80 18.07
CA MET A 1 -4.59 -25.56 18.59
C MET A 1 -3.97 -24.86 17.39
N GLN A 2 -4.62 -23.82 16.85
CA GLN A 2 -3.97 -22.94 15.86
C GLN A 2 -2.80 -22.26 16.58
N LYS A 3 -1.58 -22.45 16.10
CA LYS A 3 -0.44 -21.60 16.49
C LYS A 3 -0.83 -20.16 16.13
N SER A 4 -0.98 -19.29 17.12
CA SER A 4 -1.14 -17.87 16.84
C SER A 4 0.12 -17.43 16.09
N ASN A 5 -0.03 -17.14 14.80
CA ASN A 5 1.04 -16.51 14.06
C ASN A 5 1.20 -15.09 14.63
N ASN A 6 2.22 -14.87 15.43
CA ASN A 6 2.45 -13.60 16.13
C ASN A 6 3.04 -12.52 15.20
N ILE A 7 2.69 -12.55 13.92
CA ILE A 7 3.09 -11.52 12.96
C ILE A 7 1.98 -10.47 12.82
N THR A 8 2.36 -9.21 12.76
CA THR A 8 1.43 -8.12 12.45
C THR A 8 1.36 -7.88 10.94
N VAL A 9 0.15 -7.83 10.36
CA VAL A 9 -0.06 -7.50 8.94
C VAL A 9 -0.73 -6.14 8.81
N LEU A 10 -0.10 -5.24 8.08
CA LEU A 10 -0.61 -3.90 7.77
C LEU A 10 -0.76 -3.73 6.26
N GLY A 11 -1.99 -3.57 5.80
CA GLY A 11 -2.29 -3.23 4.41
C GLY A 11 -2.26 -1.71 4.19
N VAL A 12 -1.75 -1.28 3.05
CA VAL A 12 -1.73 0.12 2.62
C VAL A 12 -2.54 0.25 1.34
N SER A 13 -3.58 1.08 1.37
CA SER A 13 -4.51 1.29 0.27
C SER A 13 -4.60 2.76 -0.16
N GLY A 14 -5.34 3.05 -1.22
CA GLY A 14 -5.53 4.37 -1.81
C GLY A 14 -5.25 4.39 -3.31
N TYR A 15 -5.64 5.44 -4.00
CA TYR A 15 -5.47 5.58 -5.45
C TYR A 15 -4.03 5.46 -5.92
N ALA A 16 -3.84 5.11 -7.18
CA ALA A 16 -2.52 5.17 -7.80
C ALA A 16 -1.96 6.60 -7.68
N ARG A 17 -0.66 6.70 -7.41
CA ARG A 17 0.08 7.97 -7.22
C ARG A 17 -0.29 8.76 -5.95
N CYS A 18 -1.14 8.26 -5.07
CA CYS A 18 -1.41 8.91 -3.78
C CYS A 18 -0.24 8.84 -2.79
N GLY A 19 0.87 8.16 -3.14
CA GLY A 19 2.08 8.11 -2.32
C GLY A 19 2.24 6.85 -1.46
N LYS A 20 1.55 5.74 -1.76
CA LYS A 20 1.68 4.48 -1.01
C LYS A 20 3.13 4.01 -0.85
N ASN A 21 3.93 4.04 -1.92
CA ASN A 21 5.32 3.60 -1.85
C ASN A 21 6.14 4.47 -0.88
N THR A 22 5.94 5.78 -0.93
CA THR A 22 6.59 6.73 -0.01
C THR A 22 6.16 6.47 1.44
N PHE A 23 4.85 6.20 1.66
CA PHE A 23 4.34 5.81 2.97
C PHE A 23 5.04 4.56 3.48
N VAL A 24 5.09 3.50 2.66
CA VAL A 24 5.69 2.20 3.02
C VAL A 24 7.18 2.35 3.33
N GLU A 25 7.91 3.13 2.54
CA GLU A 25 9.34 3.40 2.78
C GLU A 25 9.56 4.10 4.13
N ILE A 26 8.80 5.14 4.42
CA ILE A 26 8.86 5.86 5.70
C ILE A 26 8.45 4.95 6.86
N ALA A 27 7.34 4.20 6.70
CA ALA A 27 6.86 3.26 7.71
C ALA A 27 7.91 2.19 8.02
N LYS A 28 8.54 1.62 6.99
CA LYS A 28 9.63 0.67 7.14
C LYS A 28 10.81 1.25 7.94
N ASN A 29 11.21 2.49 7.64
CA ASN A 29 12.28 3.16 8.37
C ASN A 29 11.93 3.38 9.85
N ILE A 30 10.71 3.86 10.14
CA ILE A 30 10.23 4.05 11.51
C ILE A 30 10.19 2.73 12.26
N LEU A 31 9.59 1.69 11.68
CA LEU A 31 9.44 0.38 12.30
C LEU A 31 10.80 -0.27 12.56
N THR A 32 11.73 -0.19 11.61
CA THR A 32 13.10 -0.74 11.78
C THR A 32 13.85 -0.01 12.88
N LYS A 33 13.78 1.30 12.99
CA LYS A 33 14.35 2.08 14.10
C LYS A 33 13.77 1.67 15.46
N ASN A 34 12.53 1.24 15.49
CA ASN A 34 11.86 0.74 16.70
C ASN A 34 12.02 -0.78 16.90
N ASN A 35 13.03 -1.39 16.27
CA ASN A 35 13.42 -2.81 16.39
C ASN A 35 12.35 -3.80 15.90
N TYR A 36 11.60 -3.46 14.87
CA TYR A 36 10.74 -4.39 14.14
C TYR A 36 11.46 -4.92 12.89
N THR A 37 11.26 -6.18 12.58
CA THR A 37 11.63 -6.78 11.29
C THR A 37 10.48 -6.54 10.31
N VAL A 38 10.75 -5.81 9.23
CA VAL A 38 9.71 -5.44 8.25
C VAL A 38 9.86 -6.28 6.99
N ILE A 39 8.76 -6.94 6.61
CA ILE A 39 8.58 -7.68 5.37
C ILE A 39 7.71 -6.84 4.45
N GLU A 40 8.19 -6.51 3.27
CA GLU A 40 7.39 -5.81 2.27
C GLU A 40 6.79 -6.81 1.28
N LEU A 41 5.47 -6.75 1.12
CA LEU A 41 4.70 -7.57 0.19
C LEU A 41 3.88 -6.69 -0.74
N ALA A 42 3.63 -7.18 -1.96
CA ALA A 42 2.75 -6.52 -2.93
C ALA A 42 2.11 -7.55 -3.86
N PHE A 43 0.81 -7.44 -4.07
CA PHE A 43 0.07 -8.26 -5.04
C PHE A 43 0.62 -8.06 -6.46
N ALA A 44 0.93 -6.81 -6.82
CA ALA A 44 1.52 -6.47 -8.12
C ALA A 44 2.89 -7.11 -8.36
N ASN A 45 3.67 -7.42 -7.33
CA ASN A 45 4.96 -8.09 -7.50
C ASN A 45 4.79 -9.54 -7.96
N LYS A 46 3.77 -10.25 -7.45
CA LYS A 46 3.44 -11.61 -7.91
C LYS A 46 2.97 -11.60 -9.35
N LEU A 47 2.10 -10.64 -9.71
CA LEU A 47 1.65 -10.45 -11.08
C LEU A 47 2.84 -10.22 -12.03
N LYS A 48 3.73 -9.31 -11.70
CA LYS A 48 4.92 -9.01 -12.52
C LYS A 48 5.83 -10.23 -12.67
N SER A 49 6.06 -10.98 -11.59
CA SER A 49 6.90 -12.17 -11.63
C SER A 49 6.32 -13.26 -12.55
N GLU A 50 5.01 -13.48 -12.52
CA GLU A 50 4.36 -14.43 -13.44
C GLU A 50 4.43 -13.97 -14.91
N VAL A 51 4.19 -12.68 -15.17
CA VAL A 51 4.30 -12.11 -16.52
C VAL A 51 5.75 -12.19 -17.02
N GLN A 52 6.73 -11.90 -16.14
CA GLN A 52 8.15 -12.06 -16.49
C GLN A 52 8.49 -13.50 -16.90
N GLU A 53 8.00 -14.47 -16.14
CA GLU A 53 8.24 -15.88 -16.43
C GLU A 53 7.59 -16.31 -17.74
N MET A 54 6.35 -15.88 -17.97
CA MET A 54 5.62 -16.14 -19.22
C MET A 54 6.37 -15.57 -20.44
N LEU A 55 6.78 -14.30 -20.37
CA LEU A 55 7.52 -13.63 -21.43
C LEU A 55 8.84 -14.34 -21.70
N ARG A 56 9.61 -14.70 -20.67
CA ARG A 56 10.87 -15.42 -20.80
C ARG A 56 10.66 -16.79 -21.49
N LYS A 57 9.62 -17.55 -21.09
CA LYS A 57 9.30 -18.84 -21.71
C LYS A 57 8.86 -18.70 -23.17
N SER A 58 8.30 -17.56 -23.54
CA SER A 58 7.90 -17.22 -24.90
C SER A 58 9.01 -16.61 -25.75
N GLY A 59 10.24 -16.54 -25.24
CA GLY A 59 11.40 -16.04 -25.97
C GLY A 59 11.55 -14.51 -25.99
N PHE A 60 10.77 -13.77 -25.17
CA PHE A 60 10.94 -12.33 -25.03
C PHE A 60 12.03 -12.01 -24.02
N SER A 61 12.87 -11.02 -24.33
CA SER A 61 13.94 -10.54 -23.47
C SER A 61 13.55 -9.32 -22.61
N LEU A 62 12.27 -8.92 -22.62
CA LEU A 62 11.79 -7.77 -21.85
C LEU A 62 11.85 -8.04 -20.34
N ASP A 63 12.52 -7.17 -19.59
CA ASP A 63 12.54 -7.21 -18.13
C ASP A 63 11.40 -6.35 -17.56
N VAL A 64 10.29 -7.00 -17.20
CA VAL A 64 9.09 -6.30 -16.66
C VAL A 64 9.22 -5.91 -15.20
N LEU A 65 10.28 -6.31 -14.52
CA LEU A 65 10.55 -5.93 -13.14
C LEU A 65 11.22 -4.55 -13.06
N HIS A 66 11.97 -4.15 -14.10
CA HIS A 66 12.75 -2.90 -14.15
C HIS A 66 12.38 -2.00 -15.34
N LEU A 67 11.09 -1.84 -15.59
CA LEU A 67 10.58 -1.00 -16.69
C LEU A 67 10.75 0.50 -16.43
N SER A 68 11.17 1.24 -17.43
CA SER A 68 11.03 2.68 -17.50
C SER A 68 9.54 3.11 -17.50
N ALA A 69 9.28 4.39 -17.31
CA ALA A 69 7.89 4.91 -17.29
C ALA A 69 7.16 4.62 -18.61
N ASP A 70 7.83 4.83 -19.74
CA ASP A 70 7.25 4.62 -21.08
C ASP A 70 7.03 3.14 -21.40
N GLU A 71 7.98 2.28 -21.02
CA GLU A 71 7.82 0.83 -21.15
C GLU A 71 6.67 0.32 -20.30
N LYS A 72 6.52 0.85 -19.09
CA LYS A 72 5.43 0.50 -18.18
C LYS A 72 4.06 0.80 -18.77
N GLU A 73 3.90 1.96 -19.44
CA GLU A 73 2.63 2.29 -20.11
C GLU A 73 2.35 1.33 -21.28
N ARG A 74 3.37 0.94 -22.07
CA ARG A 74 3.21 -0.01 -23.17
C ARG A 74 2.84 -1.42 -22.70
N VAL A 75 3.35 -1.85 -21.55
CA VAL A 75 3.12 -3.21 -21.00
C VAL A 75 1.87 -3.24 -20.09
N ARG A 76 1.36 -2.09 -19.65
CA ARG A 76 0.17 -1.99 -18.76
C ARG A 76 -1.02 -2.85 -19.23
N PRO A 77 -1.43 -2.87 -20.51
CA PRO A 77 -2.53 -3.71 -20.95
C PRO A 77 -2.32 -5.21 -20.67
N LEU A 78 -1.07 -5.69 -20.77
CA LEU A 78 -0.75 -7.08 -20.47
C LEU A 78 -0.91 -7.36 -18.96
N PHE A 79 -0.45 -6.46 -18.10
CA PHE A 79 -0.64 -6.62 -16.64
C PHE A 79 -2.13 -6.59 -16.26
N VAL A 80 -2.91 -5.70 -16.86
CA VAL A 80 -4.36 -5.62 -16.61
C VAL A 80 -5.04 -6.90 -17.05
N PHE A 81 -4.79 -7.35 -18.28
CA PHE A 81 -5.36 -8.59 -18.79
C PHE A 81 -5.00 -9.79 -17.90
N TRP A 82 -3.70 -9.99 -17.62
CA TRP A 82 -3.24 -11.13 -16.84
C TRP A 82 -3.79 -11.11 -15.41
N GLY A 83 -3.77 -9.93 -14.79
CA GLY A 83 -4.29 -9.73 -13.44
C GLY A 83 -5.79 -10.03 -13.33
N CYS A 84 -6.59 -9.54 -14.29
CA CYS A 84 -8.03 -9.77 -14.33
C CYS A 84 -8.36 -11.23 -14.64
N GLN A 85 -7.67 -11.82 -15.62
CA GLN A 85 -7.92 -13.21 -16.02
C GLN A 85 -7.67 -14.18 -14.86
N ARG A 86 -6.57 -14.04 -14.14
CA ARG A 86 -6.26 -14.87 -12.97
C ARG A 86 -7.29 -14.72 -11.85
N ARG A 87 -7.80 -13.49 -11.64
CA ARG A 87 -8.89 -13.29 -10.68
C ARG A 87 -10.17 -13.98 -11.16
N PHE A 88 -10.53 -13.80 -12.41
CA PHE A 88 -11.74 -14.40 -12.99
C PHE A 88 -11.75 -15.93 -12.92
N GLU A 89 -10.62 -16.58 -13.16
CA GLU A 89 -10.47 -18.04 -13.12
C GLU A 89 -10.42 -18.61 -11.70
N SER A 90 -10.25 -17.79 -10.68
CA SER A 90 -10.16 -18.24 -9.30
C SER A 90 -11.45 -18.02 -8.51
N GLU A 91 -11.77 -18.95 -7.62
CA GLU A 91 -12.91 -18.84 -6.73
C GLU A 91 -12.78 -17.58 -5.86
N GLY A 92 -13.84 -16.74 -5.86
CA GLY A 92 -13.86 -15.47 -5.13
C GLY A 92 -12.82 -14.44 -5.58
N GLY A 93 -12.16 -14.64 -6.71
CA GLY A 93 -11.11 -13.72 -7.19
C GLY A 93 -9.84 -13.76 -6.36
N LEU A 94 -9.59 -14.84 -5.61
CA LEU A 94 -8.55 -14.91 -4.57
C LEU A 94 -7.16 -15.30 -5.09
N TYR A 95 -6.96 -15.44 -6.40
CA TYR A 95 -5.68 -15.90 -6.95
C TYR A 95 -4.47 -15.13 -6.38
N TRP A 96 -4.47 -13.81 -6.49
CA TRP A 96 -3.36 -12.98 -6.02
C TRP A 96 -3.23 -12.96 -4.50
N VAL A 97 -4.37 -13.00 -3.81
CA VAL A 97 -4.42 -13.11 -2.34
C VAL A 97 -3.71 -14.39 -1.89
N ASN A 98 -4.05 -15.54 -2.49
CA ASN A 98 -3.43 -16.81 -2.15
C ASN A 98 -1.92 -16.80 -2.44
N ARG A 99 -1.48 -16.21 -3.57
CA ARG A 99 -0.05 -16.13 -3.93
C ARG A 99 0.77 -15.28 -2.95
N VAL A 100 0.19 -14.21 -2.42
CA VAL A 100 0.84 -13.36 -1.40
C VAL A 100 0.80 -14.05 -0.04
N ASP A 101 -0.30 -14.72 0.26
CA ASP A 101 -0.45 -15.48 1.48
C ASP A 101 0.57 -16.62 1.58
N ASP A 102 0.71 -17.43 0.51
CA ASP A 102 1.72 -18.49 0.43
C ASP A 102 3.12 -17.93 0.68
N GLN A 103 3.46 -16.80 0.06
CA GLN A 103 4.75 -16.14 0.29
C GLN A 103 4.95 -15.74 1.75
N LEU A 104 3.93 -15.17 2.38
CA LEU A 104 4.01 -14.76 3.78
C LEU A 104 4.17 -15.96 4.69
N GLN A 105 3.45 -17.06 4.43
CA GLN A 105 3.58 -18.31 5.17
C GLN A 105 4.99 -18.91 5.04
N ASP A 106 5.54 -18.91 3.82
CA ASP A 106 6.91 -19.40 3.58
C ASP A 106 7.93 -18.60 4.39
N ILE A 107 7.83 -17.25 4.38
CA ILE A 107 8.74 -16.38 5.15
C ILE A 107 8.62 -16.66 6.66
N ILE A 108 7.40 -16.86 7.17
CA ILE A 108 7.16 -17.17 8.59
C ILE A 108 7.78 -18.54 8.94
N ASN A 109 7.57 -19.53 8.10
CA ASN A 109 8.13 -20.87 8.30
C ASN A 109 9.66 -20.84 8.30
N ASP A 110 10.27 -20.15 7.35
CA ASP A 110 11.73 -19.99 7.28
C ASP A 110 12.29 -19.28 8.53
N ALA A 111 11.62 -18.24 9.00
CA ALA A 111 12.00 -17.54 10.23
C ALA A 111 11.92 -18.46 11.45
N GLN A 112 10.85 -19.26 11.56
CA GLN A 112 10.69 -20.22 12.67
C GLN A 112 11.72 -21.35 12.61
N ILE A 113 12.02 -21.88 11.43
CA ILE A 113 13.07 -22.89 11.23
C ILE A 113 14.44 -22.31 11.62
N GLY A 114 14.69 -21.03 11.28
CA GLY A 114 15.91 -20.30 11.66
C GLY A 114 15.95 -19.89 13.14
N GLY A 115 14.95 -20.22 13.95
CA GLY A 115 14.88 -19.87 15.37
C GLY A 115 14.61 -18.40 15.65
N MET A 116 14.14 -17.63 14.65
CA MET A 116 13.80 -16.22 14.82
C MET A 116 12.38 -16.08 15.41
N SER A 117 12.21 -15.15 16.37
CA SER A 117 10.88 -14.79 16.87
C SER A 117 10.13 -13.98 15.83
N THR A 118 8.86 -14.32 15.62
CA THR A 118 7.94 -13.59 14.75
C THR A 118 7.18 -12.47 15.46
N ASP A 119 7.32 -12.33 16.79
CA ASP A 119 6.56 -11.38 17.62
C ASP A 119 6.83 -9.89 17.25
N ARG A 120 7.98 -9.62 16.66
CA ARG A 120 8.36 -8.28 16.18
C ARG A 120 8.47 -8.22 14.65
N MET A 121 7.81 -9.13 13.96
CA MET A 121 7.73 -9.10 12.50
C MET A 121 6.46 -8.38 12.05
N ILE A 122 6.60 -7.49 11.09
CA ILE A 122 5.51 -6.74 10.48
C ILE A 122 5.54 -6.95 8.97
N ALA A 123 4.46 -7.46 8.42
CA ALA A 123 4.27 -7.52 6.98
C ALA A 123 3.53 -6.25 6.51
N LEU A 124 4.19 -5.41 5.72
CA LEU A 124 3.59 -4.27 5.03
C LEU A 124 3.16 -4.68 3.63
N VAL A 125 1.84 -4.71 3.38
CA VAL A 125 1.26 -5.01 2.07
C VAL A 125 0.97 -3.70 1.36
N SER A 126 1.81 -3.32 0.40
CA SER A 126 1.92 -1.95 -0.11
C SER A 126 0.87 -1.53 -1.15
N ASP A 127 0.01 -2.44 -1.61
CA ASP A 127 -0.88 -2.20 -2.74
C ASP A 127 -2.26 -2.85 -2.62
N VAL A 128 -2.87 -2.77 -1.45
CA VAL A 128 -4.26 -3.21 -1.24
C VAL A 128 -5.21 -2.35 -2.08
N ARG A 129 -5.89 -2.97 -3.05
CA ARG A 129 -6.76 -2.29 -4.03
C ARG A 129 -8.16 -2.85 -4.10
N PHE A 130 -8.37 -4.09 -3.68
CA PHE A 130 -9.63 -4.79 -3.80
C PHE A 130 -10.19 -5.16 -2.42
N PRO A 131 -11.52 -5.19 -2.26
CA PRO A 131 -12.15 -5.57 -0.99
C PRO A 131 -11.75 -6.96 -0.48
N ASN A 132 -11.51 -7.92 -1.38
CA ASN A 132 -11.07 -9.27 -0.99
C ASN A 132 -9.62 -9.28 -0.47
N GLU A 133 -8.77 -8.36 -0.93
CA GLU A 133 -7.41 -8.15 -0.40
C GLU A 133 -7.47 -7.55 1.01
N ALA A 134 -8.30 -6.52 1.22
CA ALA A 134 -8.54 -5.94 2.55
C ALA A 134 -9.15 -6.99 3.52
N LYS A 135 -10.14 -7.76 3.05
CA LYS A 135 -10.75 -8.84 3.81
C LYS A 135 -9.73 -9.91 4.24
N TRP A 136 -8.78 -10.26 3.36
CA TRP A 136 -7.69 -11.18 3.71
C TRP A 136 -6.80 -10.62 4.83
N VAL A 137 -6.45 -9.34 4.78
CA VAL A 137 -5.69 -8.67 5.86
C VAL A 137 -6.44 -8.79 7.19
N HIS A 138 -7.75 -8.50 7.20
CA HIS A 138 -8.57 -8.52 8.41
C HIS A 138 -8.85 -9.94 8.92
N ASP A 139 -9.46 -10.77 8.08
CA ASP A 139 -10.05 -12.03 8.53
C ASP A 139 -9.02 -13.13 8.77
N LYS A 140 -7.99 -13.17 7.93
CA LYS A 140 -6.97 -14.23 8.04
C LYS A 140 -5.87 -13.88 9.01
N TRP A 141 -5.44 -12.61 9.00
CA TRP A 141 -4.27 -12.16 9.76
C TRP A 141 -4.61 -11.33 10.98
N ASP A 142 -5.88 -11.06 11.24
CA ASP A 142 -6.31 -10.06 12.24
C ASP A 142 -5.53 -8.73 12.08
N GLY A 143 -5.20 -8.42 10.82
CA GLY A 143 -4.43 -7.25 10.41
C GLY A 143 -5.27 -5.97 10.38
N GLN A 144 -4.67 -4.88 9.91
CA GLN A 144 -5.36 -3.62 9.71
C GLN A 144 -4.98 -2.98 8.37
N VAL A 145 -5.90 -2.20 7.82
CA VAL A 145 -5.72 -1.46 6.57
C VAL A 145 -5.63 0.03 6.85
N ILE A 146 -4.58 0.66 6.34
CA ILE A 146 -4.37 2.10 6.35
C ILE A 146 -4.69 2.64 4.97
N HIS A 147 -5.70 3.50 4.85
CA HIS A 147 -6.09 4.13 3.59
C HIS A 147 -5.51 5.53 3.47
N LEU A 148 -4.86 5.80 2.34
CA LEU A 148 -4.17 7.06 2.07
C LEU A 148 -4.94 7.89 1.06
N LYS A 149 -5.09 9.18 1.36
CA LYS A 149 -5.54 10.21 0.41
C LYS A 149 -4.47 11.26 0.24
N LYS A 150 -4.27 11.70 -0.99
CA LYS A 150 -3.44 12.84 -1.30
C LYS A 150 -4.30 13.98 -1.82
N TRP A 151 -4.02 15.18 -1.36
CA TRP A 151 -4.70 16.39 -1.78
C TRP A 151 -3.69 17.48 -2.14
N GLN A 152 -4.15 18.49 -2.86
CA GLN A 152 -3.39 19.69 -3.20
C GLN A 152 -4.23 20.91 -2.86
N SER A 153 -3.57 22.00 -2.47
CA SER A 153 -4.22 23.28 -2.28
C SER A 153 -4.39 23.98 -3.62
N GLU A 154 -5.60 24.37 -3.96
CA GLU A 154 -5.90 25.15 -5.16
C GLU A 154 -6.63 26.43 -4.78
N TRP A 155 -6.19 27.56 -5.37
CA TRP A 155 -6.92 28.82 -5.28
C TRP A 155 -8.10 28.81 -6.25
N ARG A 156 -9.29 29.11 -5.74
CA ARG A 156 -10.50 29.26 -6.54
C ARG A 156 -11.07 30.65 -6.37
N LYS A 157 -11.60 31.19 -7.48
CA LYS A 157 -12.31 32.44 -7.47
C LYS A 157 -13.77 32.20 -7.10
N GLY A 158 -14.27 33.00 -6.15
CA GLY A 158 -15.68 33.03 -5.71
C GLY A 158 -16.28 34.41 -5.88
N GLY A 159 -17.56 34.56 -5.49
CA GLY A 159 -18.32 35.81 -5.69
C GLY A 159 -18.91 35.94 -7.10
N GLN A 160 -19.94 36.78 -7.23
CA GLN A 160 -20.59 36.99 -8.53
C GLN A 160 -19.69 37.73 -9.54
N ASP A 161 -18.70 38.45 -9.06
CA ASP A 161 -17.71 39.21 -9.83
C ASP A 161 -16.31 38.56 -9.88
N GLY A 162 -16.13 37.40 -9.21
CA GLY A 162 -14.82 36.69 -9.13
C GLY A 162 -13.77 37.41 -8.29
N SER A 163 -14.16 38.35 -7.42
CA SER A 163 -13.26 39.15 -6.59
C SER A 163 -12.71 38.41 -5.39
N ASP A 164 -13.41 37.41 -4.91
CA ASP A 164 -13.00 36.63 -3.73
C ASP A 164 -12.16 35.43 -4.18
N GLU A 165 -10.96 35.29 -3.57
CA GLU A 165 -10.11 34.12 -3.75
C GLU A 165 -10.09 33.32 -2.45
N PHE A 166 -10.32 32.01 -2.54
CA PHE A 166 -10.26 31.11 -1.40
C PHE A 166 -9.50 29.80 -1.73
N LEU A 167 -8.85 29.25 -0.71
CA LEU A 167 -8.07 28.04 -0.83
C LEU A 167 -8.95 26.83 -0.59
N VAL A 168 -8.93 25.84 -1.50
CA VAL A 168 -9.66 24.59 -1.36
C VAL A 168 -8.71 23.39 -1.40
N LYS A 169 -9.07 22.36 -0.65
CA LYS A 169 -8.46 21.04 -0.79
C LYS A 169 -9.04 20.33 -2.02
N VAL A 170 -8.18 19.94 -2.93
CA VAL A 170 -8.54 19.12 -4.07
C VAL A 170 -7.84 17.78 -3.96
N TYR A 171 -8.62 16.72 -3.83
CA TYR A 171 -8.10 15.36 -3.75
C TYR A 171 -7.76 14.81 -5.12
N ASP A 172 -6.74 13.94 -5.17
CA ASP A 172 -6.43 13.20 -6.39
C ASP A 172 -7.65 12.37 -6.82
N SER A 173 -7.95 12.38 -8.10
CA SER A 173 -9.02 11.56 -8.68
C SER A 173 -8.51 10.17 -9.03
N ALA A 174 -9.44 9.22 -9.12
CA ALA A 174 -9.13 7.88 -9.58
C ALA A 174 -8.53 7.91 -11.00
N PRO A 175 -7.43 7.21 -11.25
CA PRO A 175 -6.76 7.22 -12.56
C PRO A 175 -7.49 6.39 -13.62
N ASN A 176 -8.43 5.54 -13.21
CA ASN A 176 -9.24 4.69 -14.09
C ASN A 176 -10.54 4.26 -13.39
N GLU A 177 -11.47 3.71 -14.17
CA GLU A 177 -12.79 3.29 -13.69
C GLU A 177 -12.73 2.15 -12.65
N GLU A 178 -11.77 1.24 -12.75
CA GLU A 178 -11.64 0.14 -11.81
C GLU A 178 -11.25 0.67 -10.42
N GLU A 179 -10.24 1.54 -10.33
CA GLU A 179 -9.87 2.16 -9.07
C GLU A 179 -11.00 3.05 -8.52
N ALA A 180 -11.74 3.75 -9.41
CA ALA A 180 -12.90 4.54 -9.00
C ALA A 180 -14.01 3.69 -8.34
N LYS A 181 -14.16 2.44 -8.76
CA LYS A 181 -15.16 1.51 -8.20
C LYS A 181 -14.67 0.81 -6.94
N GLN A 182 -13.41 0.39 -6.91
CA GLN A 182 -12.89 -0.49 -5.86
C GLN A 182 -12.37 0.28 -4.64
N ASP A 183 -11.67 1.39 -4.85
CA ASP A 183 -11.03 2.14 -3.76
C ASP A 183 -12.02 2.64 -2.69
N PRO A 184 -13.21 3.18 -3.02
CA PRO A 184 -14.19 3.56 -2.01
C PRO A 184 -14.67 2.38 -1.15
N LEU A 185 -14.73 1.17 -1.71
CA LEU A 185 -15.11 -0.03 -0.97
C LEU A 185 -14.03 -0.46 0.01
N VAL A 186 -12.76 -0.32 -0.37
CA VAL A 186 -11.60 -0.54 0.52
C VAL A 186 -11.53 0.55 1.58
N GLU A 187 -11.74 1.82 1.20
CA GLU A 187 -11.74 2.94 2.15
C GLU A 187 -12.76 2.76 3.27
N VAL A 188 -13.96 2.28 2.95
CA VAL A 188 -15.02 2.05 3.97
C VAL A 188 -14.57 1.05 5.01
N THR A 189 -13.81 0.02 4.63
CA THR A 189 -13.32 -1.03 5.53
C THR A 189 -11.98 -0.72 6.19
N ALA A 190 -11.32 0.37 5.80
CA ALA A 190 -10.03 0.75 6.37
C ALA A 190 -10.14 1.17 7.84
N ASP A 191 -9.21 0.67 8.65
CA ASP A 191 -9.13 0.91 10.11
C ASP A 191 -8.56 2.29 10.43
N VAL A 192 -7.63 2.74 9.61
CA VAL A 192 -6.98 4.06 9.73
C VAL A 192 -7.08 4.77 8.40
N LYS A 193 -7.56 6.01 8.43
CA LYS A 193 -7.59 6.90 7.27
C LYS A 193 -6.65 8.05 7.52
N THR A 194 -5.74 8.29 6.61
CA THR A 194 -4.78 9.39 6.70
C THR A 194 -4.64 10.10 5.37
N GLU A 195 -4.29 11.36 5.45
CA GLU A 195 -4.14 12.20 4.26
C GLU A 195 -2.89 13.08 4.37
N TRP A 196 -2.33 13.41 3.21
CA TRP A 196 -1.24 14.37 3.14
C TRP A 196 -1.40 15.34 1.97
N GLU A 197 -0.71 16.47 2.10
CA GLU A 197 -0.62 17.42 1.01
C GLU A 197 0.44 16.99 -0.01
N GLY A 198 0.03 16.85 -1.27
CA GLY A 198 0.94 16.67 -2.38
C GLY A 198 1.74 17.94 -2.63
N LYS A 199 3.03 17.82 -2.96
CA LYS A 199 3.86 18.99 -3.28
C LYS A 199 3.27 19.69 -4.51
N GLY A 200 2.72 20.89 -4.32
CA GLY A 200 2.55 21.85 -5.39
C GLY A 200 3.93 22.24 -5.94
N LYS A 201 3.99 22.85 -7.13
CA LYS A 201 5.24 23.24 -7.84
C LYS A 201 6.15 24.24 -7.10
N ALA A 202 5.92 24.53 -5.81
CA ALA A 202 6.68 25.48 -5.02
C ALA A 202 7.88 24.81 -4.34
N THR A 203 9.04 25.11 -4.85
CA THR A 203 10.35 24.48 -4.63
C THR A 203 11.03 24.78 -3.28
N ALA A 204 10.43 25.51 -2.36
CA ALA A 204 11.13 26.03 -1.15
C ALA A 204 10.87 25.27 0.16
N ALA A 205 10.05 24.20 0.18
CA ALA A 205 9.61 23.55 1.42
C ALA A 205 10.00 22.06 1.53
N ILE A 206 11.08 21.61 0.87
CA ILE A 206 11.39 20.18 0.77
C ILE A 206 11.65 19.55 2.14
N ALA A 207 12.46 20.19 3.00
CA ALA A 207 12.80 19.63 4.31
C ALA A 207 11.61 19.66 5.31
N SER A 208 10.83 20.73 5.33
CA SER A 208 9.64 20.85 6.21
C SER A 208 8.50 19.90 5.79
N ALA A 209 8.35 19.66 4.48
CA ALA A 209 7.35 18.73 3.95
C ALA A 209 7.72 17.26 4.26
N GLU A 210 9.00 16.92 4.26
CA GLU A 210 9.48 15.57 4.58
C GLU A 210 9.28 15.24 6.06
N VAL A 211 9.58 16.17 6.97
CA VAL A 211 9.30 16.05 8.41
C VAL A 211 7.79 15.94 8.66
N SER A 212 6.96 16.70 7.93
CA SER A 212 5.50 16.61 8.01
C SER A 212 4.99 15.23 7.57
N LEU A 213 5.58 14.66 6.50
CA LEU A 213 5.17 13.36 5.99
C LEU A 213 5.58 12.22 6.94
N GLN A 214 6.78 12.29 7.52
CA GLN A 214 7.21 11.33 8.55
C GLN A 214 6.26 11.34 9.75
N LYS A 215 5.81 12.51 10.18
CA LYS A 215 4.83 12.64 11.25
C LYS A 215 3.48 12.03 10.88
N VAL A 216 2.97 12.29 9.69
CA VAL A 216 1.71 11.68 9.20
C VAL A 216 1.78 10.15 9.22
N VAL A 217 2.90 9.59 8.76
CA VAL A 217 3.11 8.14 8.78
C VAL A 217 3.19 7.60 10.20
N LEU A 218 3.94 8.27 11.08
CA LEU A 218 4.06 7.90 12.48
C LEU A 218 2.70 7.92 13.20
N ASP A 219 1.91 8.98 12.99
CA ASP A 219 0.58 9.12 13.59
C ASP A 219 -0.38 8.04 13.06
N ALA A 220 -0.31 7.71 11.77
CA ALA A 220 -1.08 6.63 11.18
C ALA A 220 -0.72 5.27 11.78
N LEU A 221 0.56 4.94 11.92
CA LEU A 221 1.02 3.71 12.55
C LEU A 221 0.57 3.63 14.01
N ASN A 222 0.79 4.67 14.80
CA ASN A 222 0.38 4.74 16.19
C ASN A 222 -1.15 4.71 16.36
N SER A 223 -1.92 5.01 15.31
CA SER A 223 -3.38 4.89 15.29
C SER A 223 -3.87 3.47 15.09
N THR A 224 -3.02 2.54 14.66
CA THR A 224 -3.39 1.12 14.55
C THR A 224 -3.54 0.47 15.92
N LYS A 225 -4.39 -0.57 16.02
CA LYS A 225 -4.59 -1.32 17.28
C LYS A 225 -3.29 -1.92 17.83
N PHE A 226 -2.32 -2.21 16.96
CA PHE A 226 -1.05 -2.85 17.33
C PHE A 226 -0.15 -1.96 18.16
N PHE A 227 -0.19 -0.64 17.95
CA PHE A 227 0.65 0.30 18.68
C PHE A 227 -0.11 1.09 19.74
N LYS A 228 -1.45 1.17 19.69
CA LYS A 228 -2.27 1.85 20.70
C LYS A 228 -2.27 1.15 22.06
N HIS A 229 -2.19 -0.17 22.10
CA HIS A 229 -2.41 -0.98 23.30
C HIS A 229 -1.17 -1.77 23.76
N GLN A 230 -0.05 -1.63 23.10
CA GLN A 230 1.16 -2.32 23.53
C GLN A 230 1.84 -1.54 24.65
N SER A 231 2.08 -2.24 25.79
CA SER A 231 2.97 -1.80 26.87
C SER A 231 4.43 -1.56 26.44
N ILE A 232 4.72 -1.68 25.15
CA ILE A 232 6.05 -1.58 24.52
C ILE A 232 6.32 -0.14 24.00
N GLY A 233 5.49 0.82 24.33
CA GLY A 233 5.70 2.21 23.98
C GLY A 233 5.19 2.60 22.59
N THR A 234 4.84 3.86 22.46
CA THR A 234 4.50 4.52 21.21
C THR A 234 5.71 4.54 20.29
N LEU A 235 5.52 4.27 18.97
CA LEU A 235 6.59 4.44 17.99
C LEU A 235 7.12 5.88 18.00
N THR A 236 8.42 6.02 17.77
CA THR A 236 9.09 7.32 17.65
C THR A 236 9.81 7.46 16.31
N LEU A 237 10.11 8.70 15.91
CA LEU A 237 10.83 9.00 14.67
C LEU A 237 12.31 8.60 14.72
#